data_f228190f8d477a644b8b1e2617f43319
#
_entry.id   f228190f8d477a644b8b1e2617f43319
#
_cell.length_a   1.000
_cell.length_b   1.000
_cell.length_c   1.000
_cell.angle_alpha   90.00
_cell.angle_beta   90.00
_cell.angle_gamma   90.00
#
_symmetry.space_group_name_H-M   'P 1'
#
loop_
_entity.id
_entity.type
_entity.pdbx_description
1 polymer ?
#
loop_
_entity_poly.entity_id
_entity_poly.type
_entity_poly.pdbx_seq_one_letter_code
_entity_poly.pdbx_strand_id
1 'polypeptide(L)'
;MKPSRAIFIVVLLPAFVSAQISQPTATPVPSPANDEETIIPTFETQKLARAYILDIPAPRGQITDRTGLPLAQNKVSYNLAVSFPTPLDFTDAKALAFAREKIDKAAKLTGRSIKISDDAILRHYHNRGILPLEIAQNLSKSEYEAVKDRSKDFLVVRPIYVRTYPNGKIAGQIIGYTGKTGRNLDGIIDNHETLWPETEGRDGLEQTFNEMLTGKHGEYKLTFDKDGHKTSEKLIKSAVPGSNIITTLDLRLQQLAEKALESKAKRGAIVIVDPADGDILAMASCPTYDPNLFVPSISTEKFKQLQDDPDLPLLARAFRSAYPPGSTFKVAVGIAALETGAVHADDLYQCVPGIQIGNLTFHNWKKGDRGALNFVQALTESCDTWFYQVGIKTGAEPIIEWALKLGFGAKCGIPLRGEAEGRIPNDEYMKATHGRKLLNGDIANLSIGQGDTQVTPLQMAQAMAIVANGGRFYQTRLVRQVQAPDQEIVTAYQLREKRALDVSAETMEEVRAGMIDVVNGPNGTGHEAQLEGVEVAGKTGTAQWGPKNKERTAAWFAGFLPADEPKYAFAAVYEGDVGSKVHGGTTAAPMIADIFQEIYKGSKTSNRGVREPTQQIRRAQPVEEDDSD
;
A
#
# COMPACT_ATOMS: atom_id res chain seq x y z
N MET A 1 -25.71 -67.43 -0.11
CA MET A 1 -25.46 -68.18 1.17
C MET A 1 -24.04 -67.92 1.61
N LYS A 2 -23.94 -67.38 2.83
CA LYS A 2 -22.79 -67.29 3.74
C LYS A 2 -21.76 -66.13 3.50
N PRO A 3 -21.13 -65.66 4.58
CA PRO A 3 -21.44 -64.37 5.13
C PRO A 3 -20.19 -63.47 5.27
N SER A 4 -20.50 -62.20 5.45
CA SER A 4 -19.66 -61.12 5.93
C SER A 4 -18.77 -61.48 7.12
N ARG A 5 -17.49 -61.09 7.08
CA ARG A 5 -16.65 -60.99 8.28
C ARG A 5 -16.29 -59.51 8.48
N ALA A 6 -16.89 -58.94 9.50
CA ALA A 6 -16.48 -57.66 10.05
C ALA A 6 -15.21 -57.85 10.89
N ILE A 7 -14.20 -57.04 10.64
CA ILE A 7 -13.01 -56.92 11.48
C ILE A 7 -13.20 -55.70 12.39
N PHE A 8 -13.36 -55.99 13.70
CA PHE A 8 -13.30 -54.96 14.74
C PHE A 8 -11.85 -54.64 15.04
N ILE A 9 -11.45 -53.40 14.83
CA ILE A 9 -10.19 -52.84 15.32
C ILE A 9 -10.47 -52.20 16.68
N VAL A 10 -9.94 -52.84 17.74
CA VAL A 10 -9.93 -52.30 19.10
C VAL A 10 -8.79 -51.32 19.21
N VAL A 11 -9.09 -50.01 19.36
CA VAL A 11 -8.12 -48.99 19.69
C VAL A 11 -7.99 -48.89 21.20
N LEU A 12 -6.85 -49.35 21.74
CA LEU A 12 -6.46 -49.15 23.13
C LEU A 12 -5.98 -47.71 23.33
N LEU A 13 -6.75 -46.93 24.07
CA LEU A 13 -6.34 -45.60 24.59
C LEU A 13 -5.54 -45.84 25.91
N PRO A 14 -4.40 -45.21 26.11
CA PRO A 14 -3.73 -45.22 27.41
C PRO A 14 -4.45 -44.30 28.39
N ALA A 15 -4.77 -44.84 29.56
CA ALA A 15 -5.34 -44.12 30.69
C ALA A 15 -4.27 -43.21 31.29
N PHE A 16 -4.46 -41.88 31.17
CA PHE A 16 -3.76 -40.90 31.97
C PHE A 16 -4.37 -40.85 33.37
N VAL A 17 -3.59 -41.26 34.36
CA VAL A 17 -3.91 -41.04 35.78
C VAL A 17 -3.70 -39.57 36.10
N SER A 18 -4.78 -38.83 36.25
CA SER A 18 -4.77 -37.45 36.78
C SER A 18 -4.65 -37.48 38.29
N ALA A 19 -3.51 -37.12 38.83
CA ALA A 19 -3.37 -36.84 40.25
C ALA A 19 -4.18 -35.55 40.56
N GLN A 20 -5.28 -35.70 41.30
CA GLN A 20 -6.01 -34.58 41.88
C GLN A 20 -5.18 -33.95 42.99
N ILE A 21 -4.64 -32.78 42.75
CA ILE A 21 -4.17 -31.85 43.78
C ILE A 21 -5.41 -31.17 44.32
N SER A 22 -5.82 -31.51 45.55
CA SER A 22 -6.86 -30.83 46.27
C SER A 22 -6.44 -29.39 46.56
N GLN A 23 -7.06 -28.44 45.90
CA GLN A 23 -7.00 -27.03 46.25
C GLN A 23 -7.80 -26.79 47.56
N PRO A 24 -7.30 -25.94 48.48
CA PRO A 24 -8.06 -25.60 49.65
C PRO A 24 -9.30 -24.79 49.23
N THR A 25 -10.46 -25.26 49.69
CA THR A 25 -11.74 -24.55 49.56
C THR A 25 -11.64 -23.18 50.21
N ALA A 26 -11.49 -22.13 49.36
CA ALA A 26 -11.76 -20.78 49.78
C ALA A 26 -13.25 -20.63 50.02
N THR A 27 -13.63 -20.31 51.25
CA THR A 27 -14.98 -19.84 51.59
C THR A 27 -15.34 -18.68 50.67
N PRO A 28 -16.53 -18.67 50.06
CA PRO A 28 -16.96 -17.56 49.24
C PRO A 28 -17.12 -16.34 50.15
N VAL A 29 -16.25 -15.32 49.97
CA VAL A 29 -16.52 -13.99 50.45
C VAL A 29 -17.76 -13.52 49.71
N PRO A 30 -18.84 -13.06 50.43
CA PRO A 30 -20.00 -12.52 49.76
C PRO A 30 -19.51 -11.30 48.94
N SER A 31 -19.65 -11.40 47.60
CA SER A 31 -19.57 -10.22 46.71
C SER A 31 -20.53 -9.18 47.28
N PRO A 32 -20.12 -7.94 47.47
CA PRO A 32 -21.09 -6.89 47.68
C PRO A 32 -21.99 -6.89 46.44
N ALA A 33 -23.28 -7.06 46.69
CA ALA A 33 -24.30 -6.84 45.65
C ALA A 33 -24.17 -5.36 45.22
N ASN A 34 -23.43 -5.11 44.20
CA ASN A 34 -23.54 -3.88 43.43
C ASN A 34 -24.67 -4.09 42.43
N ASP A 35 -25.89 -4.05 42.94
CA ASP A 35 -27.04 -3.56 42.18
C ASP A 35 -26.85 -2.04 41.99
N GLU A 36 -25.73 -1.59 41.45
CA GLU A 36 -25.70 -0.32 40.73
C GLU A 36 -26.48 -0.58 39.46
N GLU A 37 -27.82 -0.39 39.54
CA GLU A 37 -28.62 -0.04 38.39
C GLU A 37 -27.79 1.00 37.60
N THR A 38 -27.36 0.64 36.42
CA THR A 38 -26.69 1.57 35.51
C THR A 38 -27.76 2.59 35.14
N ILE A 39 -27.89 3.63 35.98
CA ILE A 39 -28.82 4.74 35.74
C ILE A 39 -28.31 5.38 34.47
N ILE A 40 -28.98 5.09 33.35
CA ILE A 40 -28.74 5.81 32.10
C ILE A 40 -29.09 7.27 32.41
N PRO A 41 -28.11 8.19 32.40
CA PRO A 41 -28.38 9.57 32.80
C PRO A 41 -29.44 10.15 31.86
N THR A 42 -30.56 10.55 32.39
CA THR A 42 -31.54 11.36 31.67
C THR A 42 -30.96 12.73 31.39
N PHE A 43 -31.49 13.45 30.41
CA PHE A 43 -31.11 14.82 30.12
C PHE A 43 -31.12 15.74 31.37
N GLU A 44 -32.07 15.53 32.30
CA GLU A 44 -32.17 16.29 33.55
C GLU A 44 -31.08 15.92 34.55
N THR A 45 -30.77 14.64 34.70
CA THR A 45 -29.70 14.20 35.58
C THR A 45 -28.32 14.61 35.06
N GLN A 46 -28.15 14.72 33.77
CA GLN A 46 -26.92 15.28 33.19
C GLN A 46 -26.78 16.78 33.41
N LYS A 47 -27.87 17.56 33.38
CA LYS A 47 -27.86 18.97 33.76
C LYS A 47 -27.42 19.20 35.21
N LEU A 48 -27.62 18.21 36.08
CA LEU A 48 -27.17 18.23 37.46
C LEU A 48 -25.72 17.74 37.65
N ALA A 49 -25.09 17.22 36.61
CA ALA A 49 -23.71 16.77 36.65
C ALA A 49 -22.78 17.96 36.89
N ARG A 50 -21.96 17.88 37.92
CA ARG A 50 -21.02 18.92 38.34
C ARG A 50 -19.68 18.85 37.61
N ALA A 51 -19.39 17.79 36.91
CA ALA A 51 -18.14 17.63 36.19
C ALA A 51 -18.35 16.73 34.94
N TYR A 52 -17.73 17.14 33.83
CA TYR A 52 -17.62 16.37 32.60
C TYR A 52 -16.16 16.12 32.32
N ILE A 53 -15.80 14.88 31.96
CA ILE A 53 -14.48 14.52 31.45
C ILE A 53 -14.65 14.26 29.97
N LEU A 54 -13.91 14.98 29.14
CA LEU A 54 -13.96 14.87 27.69
C LEU A 54 -12.60 14.46 27.15
N ASP A 55 -12.57 13.63 26.14
CA ASP A 55 -11.34 13.16 25.52
C ASP A 55 -10.84 14.16 24.48
N ILE A 56 -9.55 14.44 24.51
CA ILE A 56 -8.86 15.24 23.50
C ILE A 56 -8.23 14.28 22.50
N PRO A 57 -8.69 14.26 21.24
CA PRO A 57 -8.05 13.44 20.22
C PRO A 57 -6.56 13.77 20.05
N ALA A 58 -5.73 12.73 19.98
CA ALA A 58 -4.30 12.89 19.78
C ALA A 58 -3.96 13.29 18.34
N PRO A 59 -2.84 14.01 18.14
CA PRO A 59 -2.29 14.16 16.79
C PRO A 59 -1.92 12.80 16.23
N ARG A 60 -2.41 12.48 15.02
CA ARG A 60 -2.10 11.24 14.33
C ARG A 60 -0.63 11.21 13.93
N GLY A 61 0.06 10.07 14.06
CA GLY A 61 1.45 9.88 13.64
C GLY A 61 1.67 10.20 12.15
N GLN A 62 2.91 10.50 11.78
CA GLN A 62 3.27 10.78 10.40
C GLN A 62 3.51 9.49 9.63
N ILE A 63 3.32 9.54 8.31
CA ILE A 63 3.83 8.54 7.37
C ILE A 63 4.88 9.25 6.54
N THR A 64 6.11 8.72 6.50
CA THR A 64 7.22 9.34 5.80
C THR A 64 7.82 8.40 4.75
N ASP A 65 8.56 8.96 3.82
CA ASP A 65 9.45 8.20 2.96
C ASP A 65 10.67 7.67 3.75
N ARG A 66 11.58 6.97 3.06
CA ARG A 66 12.79 6.38 3.66
C ARG A 66 13.77 7.40 4.24
N THR A 67 13.68 8.67 3.83
CA THR A 67 14.55 9.77 4.25
C THR A 67 13.91 10.66 5.32
N GLY A 68 12.65 10.41 5.68
CA GLY A 68 11.89 11.19 6.65
C GLY A 68 11.03 12.30 6.02
N LEU A 69 10.96 12.40 4.69
CA LEU A 69 10.07 13.35 4.03
C LEU A 69 8.60 12.96 4.22
N PRO A 70 7.72 13.89 4.62
CA PRO A 70 6.35 13.55 4.96
C PRO A 70 5.51 13.19 3.71
N LEU A 71 4.90 12.02 3.75
CA LEU A 71 3.88 11.56 2.81
C LEU A 71 2.47 11.84 3.37
N ALA A 72 2.29 11.70 4.69
CA ALA A 72 1.10 12.11 5.41
C ALA A 72 1.49 12.70 6.77
N GLN A 73 0.92 13.85 7.13
CA GLN A 73 1.20 14.57 8.38
C GLN A 73 -0.05 15.30 8.88
N ASN A 74 0.02 15.83 10.09
CA ASN A 74 -1.01 16.71 10.59
C ASN A 74 -0.60 18.16 10.42
N LYS A 75 -1.58 19.00 10.11
CA LYS A 75 -1.46 20.45 10.13
C LYS A 75 -2.34 20.99 11.23
N VAL A 76 -1.83 21.91 12.02
CA VAL A 76 -2.67 22.68 12.95
C VAL A 76 -3.59 23.57 12.12
N SER A 77 -4.87 23.47 12.38
CA SER A 77 -5.91 24.32 11.84
C SER A 77 -6.73 24.88 12.98
N TYR A 78 -7.56 25.86 12.69
CA TYR A 78 -8.37 26.53 13.69
C TYR A 78 -9.82 26.50 13.26
N ASN A 79 -10.72 26.12 14.21
CA ASN A 79 -12.15 26.21 14.02
C ASN A 79 -12.70 27.34 14.88
N LEU A 80 -13.70 28.04 14.37
CA LEU A 80 -14.40 29.09 15.09
C LEU A 80 -15.71 28.54 15.64
N ALA A 81 -15.98 28.85 16.90
CA ALA A 81 -17.17 28.41 17.61
C ALA A 81 -17.81 29.55 18.40
N VAL A 82 -19.10 29.42 18.70
CA VAL A 82 -19.86 30.29 19.60
C VAL A 82 -20.03 29.58 20.94
N SER A 83 -19.58 30.20 22.03
CA SER A 83 -19.82 29.71 23.39
C SER A 83 -21.09 30.32 23.95
N PHE A 84 -21.96 29.50 24.53
CA PHE A 84 -23.12 30.02 25.28
C PHE A 84 -22.71 30.38 26.71
N PRO A 85 -23.34 31.41 27.30
CA PRO A 85 -23.15 31.71 28.74
C PRO A 85 -23.76 30.59 29.60
N THR A 86 -23.15 30.34 30.73
CA THR A 86 -23.67 29.39 31.74
C THR A 86 -24.16 30.14 32.96
N PRO A 87 -25.28 29.72 33.60
CA PRO A 87 -26.08 28.53 33.32
C PRO A 87 -26.84 28.62 31.98
N LEU A 88 -27.23 27.45 31.42
CA LEU A 88 -28.01 27.37 30.20
C LEU A 88 -29.51 27.62 30.49
N ASP A 89 -29.86 28.88 30.76
CA ASP A 89 -31.20 29.32 31.18
C ASP A 89 -31.95 30.09 30.10
N PHE A 90 -31.45 30.15 28.87
CA PHE A 90 -32.12 30.84 27.78
C PHE A 90 -33.34 30.07 27.29
N THR A 91 -34.42 30.80 26.97
CA THR A 91 -35.49 30.26 26.14
C THR A 91 -34.97 30.03 24.72
N ASP A 92 -35.64 29.18 23.95
CA ASP A 92 -35.26 28.89 22.54
C ASP A 92 -35.11 30.16 21.70
N ALA A 93 -36.05 31.08 21.83
CA ALA A 93 -35.99 32.37 21.12
C ALA A 93 -34.76 33.20 21.52
N LYS A 94 -34.40 33.22 22.81
CA LYS A 94 -33.22 33.93 23.30
C LYS A 94 -31.92 33.24 22.88
N ALA A 95 -31.87 31.91 22.90
CA ALA A 95 -30.71 31.11 22.46
C ALA A 95 -30.45 31.32 20.96
N LEU A 96 -31.49 31.29 20.13
CA LEU A 96 -31.42 31.60 18.70
C LEU A 96 -30.93 33.02 18.44
N ALA A 97 -31.57 34.03 19.07
CA ALA A 97 -31.18 35.43 18.91
C ALA A 97 -29.72 35.66 19.27
N PHE A 98 -29.28 35.11 20.40
CA PHE A 98 -27.88 35.15 20.85
C PHE A 98 -26.93 34.51 19.83
N ALA A 99 -27.20 33.27 19.42
CA ALA A 99 -26.33 32.55 18.47
C ALA A 99 -26.27 33.28 17.11
N ARG A 100 -27.39 33.76 16.60
CA ARG A 100 -27.45 34.52 15.33
C ARG A 100 -26.62 35.79 15.39
N GLU A 101 -26.75 36.60 16.48
CA GLU A 101 -25.92 37.80 16.68
C GLU A 101 -24.41 37.46 16.58
N LYS A 102 -23.97 36.36 17.24
CA LYS A 102 -22.55 35.97 17.27
C LYS A 102 -22.13 35.41 15.89
N ILE A 103 -22.97 34.64 15.23
CA ILE A 103 -22.72 34.11 13.87
C ILE A 103 -22.59 35.28 12.88
N ASP A 104 -23.47 36.26 12.92
CA ASP A 104 -23.42 37.46 12.05
C ASP A 104 -22.15 38.29 12.31
N LYS A 105 -21.75 38.42 13.60
CA LYS A 105 -20.49 39.07 13.98
C LYS A 105 -19.30 38.31 13.41
N ALA A 106 -19.28 36.98 13.56
CA ALA A 106 -18.24 36.11 13.04
C ALA A 106 -18.15 36.21 11.51
N ALA A 107 -19.30 36.18 10.81
CA ALA A 107 -19.36 36.30 9.37
C ALA A 107 -18.78 37.65 8.88
N LYS A 108 -19.09 38.76 9.56
CA LYS A 108 -18.51 40.08 9.25
C LYS A 108 -16.99 40.12 9.48
N LEU A 109 -16.50 39.53 10.55
CA LEU A 109 -15.08 39.53 10.88
C LEU A 109 -14.24 38.66 9.92
N THR A 110 -14.79 37.52 9.52
CA THR A 110 -14.08 36.54 8.67
C THR A 110 -14.34 36.74 7.18
N GLY A 111 -15.37 37.49 6.82
CA GLY A 111 -15.83 37.61 5.43
C GLY A 111 -16.51 36.35 4.89
N ARG A 112 -16.80 35.34 5.75
CA ARG A 112 -17.45 34.10 5.35
C ARG A 112 -18.97 34.19 5.41
N SER A 113 -19.64 33.53 4.47
CA SER A 113 -21.07 33.21 4.62
C SER A 113 -21.20 31.97 5.53
N ILE A 114 -21.70 32.17 6.76
CA ILE A 114 -21.91 31.12 7.74
C ILE A 114 -23.39 30.77 7.78
N LYS A 115 -23.73 29.52 7.41
CA LYS A 115 -25.13 29.05 7.36
C LYS A 115 -25.30 27.87 8.31
N ILE A 116 -26.04 28.06 9.39
CA ILE A 116 -26.45 27.02 10.35
C ILE A 116 -27.96 27.14 10.51
N SER A 117 -28.69 26.02 10.48
CA SER A 117 -30.13 26.04 10.67
C SER A 117 -30.50 26.34 12.13
N ASP A 118 -31.69 26.90 12.36
CA ASP A 118 -32.19 27.16 13.71
C ASP A 118 -32.33 25.89 14.51
N ASP A 119 -32.78 24.79 13.88
CA ASP A 119 -32.86 23.45 14.50
C ASP A 119 -31.48 22.92 14.95
N ALA A 120 -30.42 23.18 14.17
CA ALA A 120 -29.08 22.76 14.57
C ALA A 120 -28.55 23.58 15.75
N ILE A 121 -28.83 24.88 15.80
CA ILE A 121 -28.49 25.75 16.92
C ILE A 121 -29.20 25.28 18.19
N LEU A 122 -30.54 25.06 18.12
CA LEU A 122 -31.32 24.63 19.28
C LEU A 122 -30.95 23.23 19.75
N ARG A 123 -30.76 22.24 18.85
CA ARG A 123 -30.25 20.93 19.21
C ARG A 123 -28.93 21.03 19.95
N HIS A 124 -27.99 21.83 19.43
CA HIS A 124 -26.71 22.02 20.12
C HIS A 124 -26.91 22.67 21.48
N TYR A 125 -27.70 23.73 21.59
CA TYR A 125 -27.97 24.43 22.84
C TYR A 125 -28.53 23.49 23.90
N HIS A 126 -29.54 22.68 23.57
CA HIS A 126 -30.17 21.75 24.50
C HIS A 126 -29.29 20.55 24.86
N ASN A 127 -28.63 19.95 23.89
CA ASN A 127 -27.89 18.72 24.11
C ASN A 127 -26.44 18.97 24.52
N ARG A 128 -25.83 20.06 24.07
CA ARG A 128 -24.39 20.30 24.11
C ARG A 128 -24.00 21.75 24.45
N GLY A 129 -24.91 22.54 24.93
CA GLY A 129 -24.73 24.00 25.11
C GLY A 129 -23.59 24.40 26.04
N ILE A 130 -23.10 23.47 26.91
CA ILE A 130 -21.89 23.70 27.72
C ILE A 130 -20.60 23.65 26.89
N LEU A 131 -20.65 23.10 25.66
CA LEU A 131 -19.57 23.14 24.69
C LEU A 131 -19.83 24.22 23.65
N PRO A 132 -18.80 24.87 23.09
CA PRO A 132 -19.00 25.85 22.03
C PRO A 132 -19.58 25.21 20.76
N LEU A 133 -20.57 25.87 20.16
CA LEU A 133 -21.14 25.53 18.85
C LEU A 133 -20.16 25.89 17.74
N GLU A 134 -19.64 24.90 17.03
CA GLU A 134 -18.75 25.11 15.89
C GLU A 134 -19.52 25.76 14.73
N ILE A 135 -19.01 26.89 14.24
CA ILE A 135 -19.67 27.70 13.19
C ILE A 135 -18.84 27.84 11.91
N ALA A 136 -17.52 27.67 11.98
CA ALA A 136 -16.66 27.66 10.82
C ALA A 136 -15.42 26.77 11.08
N GLN A 137 -15.04 25.99 10.06
CA GLN A 137 -13.89 25.09 10.10
C GLN A 137 -12.75 25.65 9.25
N ASN A 138 -11.51 25.25 9.58
CA ASN A 138 -10.32 25.53 8.79
C ASN A 138 -10.15 27.02 8.45
N LEU A 139 -10.01 27.85 9.48
CA LEU A 139 -9.77 29.29 9.29
C LEU A 139 -8.44 29.52 8.55
N SER A 140 -8.45 30.40 7.58
CA SER A 140 -7.23 30.96 6.99
C SER A 140 -6.48 31.80 8.03
N LYS A 141 -5.22 32.11 7.76
CA LYS A 141 -4.41 32.95 8.65
C LYS A 141 -5.05 34.32 8.92
N SER A 142 -5.62 34.97 7.88
CA SER A 142 -6.29 36.26 8.03
C SER A 142 -7.56 36.17 8.87
N GLU A 143 -8.36 35.12 8.66
CA GLU A 143 -9.58 34.89 9.47
C GLU A 143 -9.26 34.59 10.93
N TYR A 144 -8.22 33.77 11.17
CA TYR A 144 -7.72 33.49 12.53
C TYR A 144 -7.30 34.78 13.24
N GLU A 145 -6.49 35.62 12.61
CA GLU A 145 -6.05 36.90 13.18
C GLU A 145 -7.24 37.83 13.50
N ALA A 146 -8.31 37.81 12.70
CA ALA A 146 -9.50 38.62 12.91
C ALA A 146 -10.35 38.20 14.14
N VAL A 147 -10.24 36.91 14.56
CA VAL A 147 -11.12 36.35 15.60
C VAL A 147 -10.40 35.80 16.83
N LYS A 148 -9.06 35.64 16.84
CA LYS A 148 -8.30 34.98 17.91
C LYS A 148 -8.51 35.59 19.30
N ASP A 149 -8.72 36.90 19.41
CA ASP A 149 -8.85 37.63 20.68
C ASP A 149 -10.30 38.01 21.01
N ARG A 150 -11.30 37.30 20.43
CA ARG A 150 -12.74 37.62 20.56
C ARG A 150 -13.47 36.75 21.60
N SER A 151 -12.78 36.13 22.54
CA SER A 151 -13.40 35.32 23.60
C SER A 151 -14.43 36.08 24.44
N LYS A 152 -14.20 37.38 24.69
CA LYS A 152 -15.15 38.25 25.37
C LYS A 152 -16.46 38.46 24.58
N ASP A 153 -16.44 38.25 23.27
CA ASP A 153 -17.57 38.29 22.40
C ASP A 153 -18.27 36.93 22.26
N PHE A 154 -17.91 35.94 23.09
CA PHE A 154 -18.35 34.55 23.01
C PHE A 154 -17.94 33.83 21.71
N LEU A 155 -16.95 34.37 20.99
CA LEU A 155 -16.33 33.72 19.86
C LEU A 155 -15.04 33.03 20.32
N VAL A 156 -14.99 31.73 20.18
CA VAL A 156 -13.88 30.88 20.65
C VAL A 156 -13.18 30.24 19.46
N VAL A 157 -11.86 30.40 19.40
CA VAL A 157 -11.04 29.73 18.39
C VAL A 157 -10.43 28.47 19.01
N ARG A 158 -10.65 27.33 18.35
CA ARG A 158 -10.12 26.03 18.80
C ARG A 158 -9.07 25.52 17.84
N PRO A 159 -7.85 25.23 18.31
CA PRO A 159 -6.89 24.50 17.48
C PRO A 159 -7.34 23.04 17.32
N ILE A 160 -7.27 22.56 16.09
CA ILE A 160 -7.53 21.16 15.75
C ILE A 160 -6.39 20.63 14.88
N TYR A 161 -6.23 19.31 14.85
CA TYR A 161 -5.31 18.66 13.95
C TYR A 161 -6.06 18.16 12.71
N VAL A 162 -5.61 18.59 11.54
CA VAL A 162 -6.18 18.18 10.25
C VAL A 162 -5.15 17.33 9.52
N ARG A 163 -5.54 16.13 9.10
CA ARG A 163 -4.70 15.26 8.29
C ARG A 163 -4.42 15.92 6.96
N THR A 164 -3.17 15.87 6.49
CA THR A 164 -2.75 16.50 5.24
C THR A 164 -1.77 15.57 4.51
N TYR A 165 -1.93 15.48 3.21
CA TYR A 165 -1.07 14.75 2.31
C TYR A 165 -0.32 15.77 1.43
N PRO A 166 0.91 16.19 1.84
CA PRO A 166 1.59 17.37 1.28
C PRO A 166 1.96 17.22 -0.18
N ASN A 167 2.08 15.96 -0.66
CA ASN A 167 2.43 15.66 -2.04
C ASN A 167 1.20 15.41 -2.94
N GLY A 168 -0.01 15.78 -2.48
CA GLY A 168 -1.25 15.60 -3.24
C GLY A 168 -1.51 14.12 -3.52
N LYS A 169 -1.66 13.78 -4.81
CA LYS A 169 -1.99 12.42 -5.26
C LYS A 169 -0.83 11.42 -5.19
N ILE A 170 0.41 11.89 -4.99
CA ILE A 170 1.62 11.03 -4.99
C ILE A 170 1.50 9.96 -3.90
N ALA A 171 1.70 8.70 -4.28
CA ALA A 171 1.55 7.51 -3.46
C ALA A 171 0.15 7.33 -2.84
N GLY A 172 -0.90 7.98 -3.41
CA GLY A 172 -2.23 8.01 -2.82
C GLY A 172 -2.83 6.65 -2.52
N GLN A 173 -2.66 5.67 -3.43
CA GLN A 173 -3.17 4.30 -3.25
C GLN A 173 -2.33 3.46 -2.28
N ILE A 174 -1.10 3.89 -1.95
CA ILE A 174 -0.25 3.25 -0.94
C ILE A 174 -0.56 3.81 0.44
N ILE A 175 -0.55 5.14 0.56
CA ILE A 175 -0.80 5.84 1.81
C ILE A 175 -2.24 5.60 2.25
N GLY A 176 -3.18 5.65 1.29
CA GLY A 176 -4.61 5.62 1.56
C GLY A 176 -5.11 6.98 2.07
N TYR A 177 -6.23 6.95 2.78
CA TYR A 177 -6.88 8.16 3.29
C TYR A 177 -7.55 7.89 4.63
N THR A 178 -7.84 8.98 5.35
CA THR A 178 -8.63 8.95 6.57
C THR A 178 -10.06 9.41 6.33
N GLY A 179 -11.00 8.88 7.10
CA GLY A 179 -12.40 9.31 7.15
C GLY A 179 -12.82 9.59 8.58
N LYS A 180 -13.91 10.33 8.76
CA LYS A 180 -14.48 10.57 10.09
C LYS A 180 -14.92 9.24 10.72
N THR A 181 -14.71 9.07 12.02
CA THR A 181 -15.35 8.02 12.79
C THR A 181 -16.86 8.26 12.78
N GLY A 182 -17.66 7.20 12.64
CA GLY A 182 -19.12 7.30 12.41
C GLY A 182 -19.95 7.79 13.58
N ARG A 183 -19.35 8.39 14.62
CA ARG A 183 -20.05 8.88 15.80
C ARG A 183 -20.78 10.18 15.48
N ASN A 184 -22.10 10.19 15.74
CA ASN A 184 -22.90 11.41 15.66
C ASN A 184 -22.75 12.20 16.96
N LEU A 185 -22.17 13.41 16.87
CA LEU A 185 -21.96 14.30 18.02
C LEU A 185 -23.18 15.22 18.29
N ASP A 186 -24.36 14.94 17.75
CA ASP A 186 -25.57 15.78 17.93
C ASP A 186 -26.36 15.42 19.19
N GLY A 187 -26.01 14.31 19.85
CA GLY A 187 -26.67 13.84 21.07
C GLY A 187 -26.20 14.53 22.34
N ILE A 188 -26.70 14.04 23.49
CA ILE A 188 -26.29 14.48 24.82
C ILE A 188 -24.82 14.10 25.05
N ILE A 189 -24.09 14.93 25.79
CA ILE A 189 -22.67 14.73 26.07
C ILE A 189 -22.48 13.56 27.04
N ASP A 190 -21.69 12.58 26.62
CA ASP A 190 -21.22 11.49 27.47
C ASP A 190 -19.82 11.77 28.02
N ASN A 191 -19.51 11.26 29.21
CA ASN A 191 -18.14 11.26 29.71
C ASN A 191 -17.23 10.47 28.77
N HIS A 192 -16.01 10.94 28.58
CA HIS A 192 -15.03 10.41 27.62
C HIS A 192 -15.47 10.53 26.15
N GLU A 193 -16.42 11.39 25.88
CA GLU A 193 -16.71 11.78 24.50
C GLU A 193 -15.59 12.69 23.98
N THR A 194 -15.23 12.53 22.71
CA THR A 194 -14.19 13.34 22.08
C THR A 194 -14.64 14.79 21.85
N LEU A 195 -13.78 15.77 22.20
CA LEU A 195 -14.05 17.19 22.04
C LEU A 195 -14.33 17.65 20.60
N TRP A 196 -13.75 16.92 19.63
CA TRP A 196 -13.96 17.11 18.19
C TRP A 196 -13.93 15.78 17.47
N PRO A 197 -14.51 15.69 16.24
CA PRO A 197 -14.55 14.44 15.49
C PRO A 197 -13.16 13.89 15.24
N GLU A 198 -13.00 12.61 15.46
CA GLU A 198 -11.81 11.85 15.14
C GLU A 198 -11.85 11.35 13.70
N THR A 199 -10.66 10.98 13.24
CA THR A 199 -10.49 10.33 11.95
C THR A 199 -9.81 8.98 12.12
N GLU A 200 -10.24 8.02 11.31
CA GLU A 200 -9.61 6.70 11.23
C GLU A 200 -9.16 6.40 9.80
N GLY A 201 -8.16 5.53 9.66
CA GLY A 201 -7.67 5.08 8.36
C GLY A 201 -8.69 4.20 7.65
N ARG A 202 -8.99 4.50 6.38
CA ARG A 202 -9.99 3.79 5.57
C ARG A 202 -9.40 2.92 4.48
N ASP A 203 -8.20 3.23 3.99
CA ASP A 203 -7.45 2.44 3.02
C ASP A 203 -5.94 2.62 3.22
N GLY A 204 -5.12 1.81 2.55
CA GLY A 204 -3.67 1.92 2.52
C GLY A 204 -2.98 1.75 3.88
N LEU A 205 -1.84 2.41 4.03
CA LEU A 205 -1.07 2.42 5.28
C LEU A 205 -1.83 3.10 6.42
N GLU A 206 -2.66 4.10 6.10
CA GLU A 206 -3.54 4.75 7.07
C GLU A 206 -4.46 3.74 7.76
N GLN A 207 -5.01 2.78 7.00
CA GLN A 207 -5.88 1.73 7.53
C GLN A 207 -5.08 0.64 8.24
N THR A 208 -4.00 0.16 7.63
CA THR A 208 -3.23 -0.96 8.17
C THR A 208 -2.58 -0.62 9.51
N PHE A 209 -2.09 0.61 9.65
CA PHE A 209 -1.42 1.09 10.86
C PHE A 209 -2.30 2.03 11.70
N ASN A 210 -3.63 1.93 11.54
CA ASN A 210 -4.54 2.87 12.19
C ASN A 210 -4.33 2.97 13.71
N GLU A 211 -4.22 1.85 14.42
CA GLU A 211 -4.03 1.82 15.88
C GLU A 211 -2.73 2.51 16.30
N MET A 212 -1.64 2.26 15.58
CA MET A 212 -0.33 2.88 15.87
C MET A 212 -0.32 4.37 15.57
N LEU A 213 -0.99 4.77 14.47
CA LEU A 213 -1.07 6.15 14.04
C LEU A 213 -1.98 7.01 14.91
N THR A 214 -3.02 6.46 15.53
CA THR A 214 -4.05 7.24 16.25
C THR A 214 -3.53 7.88 17.53
N GLY A 215 -2.62 7.24 18.28
CA GLY A 215 -2.10 7.75 19.55
C GLY A 215 -3.04 7.51 20.74
N LYS A 216 -2.83 8.24 21.82
CA LYS A 216 -3.63 8.12 23.06
C LYS A 216 -4.27 9.46 23.40
N HIS A 217 -5.56 9.44 23.71
CA HIS A 217 -6.31 10.63 24.06
C HIS A 217 -5.75 11.33 25.30
N GLY A 218 -5.85 12.66 25.30
CA GLY A 218 -5.79 13.48 26.48
C GLY A 218 -7.16 13.58 27.15
N GLU A 219 -7.21 14.18 28.33
CA GLU A 219 -8.44 14.34 29.09
C GLU A 219 -8.62 15.80 29.52
N TYR A 220 -9.82 16.31 29.30
CA TYR A 220 -10.22 17.66 29.57
C TYR A 220 -11.41 17.69 30.50
N LYS A 221 -11.30 18.38 31.62
CA LYS A 221 -12.34 18.43 32.66
C LYS A 221 -13.02 19.79 32.71
N LEU A 222 -14.35 19.79 32.57
CA LEU A 222 -15.23 20.92 32.81
C LEU A 222 -15.88 20.72 34.18
N THR A 223 -15.90 21.77 35.05
CA THR A 223 -16.54 21.72 36.37
C THR A 223 -17.56 22.84 36.49
N PHE A 224 -18.70 22.54 37.09
CA PHE A 224 -19.80 23.46 37.32
C PHE A 224 -20.16 23.52 38.78
N ASP A 225 -20.68 24.65 39.24
CA ASP A 225 -21.26 24.80 40.60
C ASP A 225 -22.69 24.23 40.65
N LYS A 226 -23.30 24.34 41.85
CA LYS A 226 -24.66 23.87 42.09
C LYS A 226 -25.73 24.59 41.23
N ASP A 227 -25.42 25.84 40.80
CA ASP A 227 -26.32 26.70 40.05
C ASP A 227 -26.07 26.60 38.53
N GLY A 228 -25.11 25.73 38.10
CA GLY A 228 -24.79 25.44 36.71
C GLY A 228 -23.81 26.42 36.07
N HIS A 229 -23.15 27.29 36.81
CA HIS A 229 -22.08 28.13 36.28
C HIS A 229 -20.81 27.34 36.10
N LYS A 230 -20.14 27.48 34.97
CA LYS A 230 -18.82 26.87 34.75
C LYS A 230 -17.78 27.52 35.68
N THR A 231 -17.24 26.74 36.61
CA THR A 231 -16.26 27.19 37.61
C THR A 231 -14.83 26.90 37.21
N SER A 232 -14.60 25.85 36.44
CA SER A 232 -13.24 25.53 35.99
C SER A 232 -13.25 24.73 34.66
N GLU A 233 -12.11 24.86 33.98
CA GLU A 233 -11.83 24.23 32.69
C GLU A 233 -10.34 23.86 32.70
N LYS A 234 -10.01 22.57 32.73
CA LYS A 234 -8.63 22.11 32.93
C LYS A 234 -8.28 20.92 32.05
N LEU A 235 -7.10 21.00 31.45
CA LEU A 235 -6.42 19.82 30.89
C LEU A 235 -5.91 18.98 32.08
N ILE A 236 -6.41 17.75 32.25
CA ILE A 236 -5.98 16.83 33.30
C ILE A 236 -4.97 15.80 32.82
N LYS A 237 -4.97 15.52 31.50
CA LYS A 237 -3.99 14.64 30.87
C LYS A 237 -3.72 15.11 29.45
N SER A 238 -2.46 15.22 29.08
CA SER A 238 -2.06 15.57 27.72
C SER A 238 -2.27 14.39 26.78
N ALA A 239 -2.73 14.66 25.56
CA ALA A 239 -2.77 13.66 24.50
C ALA A 239 -1.35 13.24 24.11
N VAL A 240 -1.16 11.95 23.82
CA VAL A 240 0.11 11.41 23.32
C VAL A 240 -0.02 11.16 21.83
N PRO A 241 0.78 11.81 20.99
CA PRO A 241 0.74 11.62 19.54
C PRO A 241 0.89 10.14 19.14
N GLY A 242 0.34 9.78 17.99
CA GLY A 242 0.56 8.46 17.41
C GLY A 242 1.99 8.25 16.93
N SER A 243 2.35 6.97 16.74
CA SER A 243 3.66 6.58 16.22
C SER A 243 3.79 6.90 14.73
N ASN A 244 5.00 7.24 14.31
CA ASN A 244 5.31 7.51 12.92
C ASN A 244 5.61 6.21 12.16
N ILE A 245 5.18 6.14 10.90
CA ILE A 245 5.47 5.02 9.98
C ILE A 245 6.52 5.49 8.99
N ILE A 246 7.69 4.87 9.02
CA ILE A 246 8.77 5.15 8.07
C ILE A 246 8.74 4.06 7.00
N THR A 247 8.44 4.48 5.77
CA THR A 247 8.33 3.58 4.62
C THR A 247 9.70 3.33 3.99
N THR A 248 9.74 2.40 3.04
CA THR A 248 10.90 2.18 2.16
C THR A 248 10.86 3.04 0.90
N LEU A 249 9.74 3.71 0.65
CA LEU A 249 9.56 4.55 -0.54
C LEU A 249 10.61 5.66 -0.60
N ASP A 250 11.11 5.90 -1.79
CA ASP A 250 11.85 7.11 -2.15
C ASP A 250 10.88 8.06 -2.84
N LEU A 251 10.61 9.20 -2.21
CA LEU A 251 9.62 10.15 -2.71
C LEU A 251 9.96 10.65 -4.12
N ARG A 252 11.25 10.86 -4.43
CA ARG A 252 11.69 11.30 -5.76
C ARG A 252 11.42 10.23 -6.82
N LEU A 253 11.77 8.97 -6.54
CA LEU A 253 11.49 7.85 -7.45
C LEU A 253 9.97 7.65 -7.63
N GLN A 254 9.20 7.74 -6.57
CA GLN A 254 7.73 7.65 -6.63
C GLN A 254 7.14 8.75 -7.53
N GLN A 255 7.58 10.00 -7.36
CA GLN A 255 7.13 11.13 -8.19
C GLN A 255 7.49 10.93 -9.67
N LEU A 256 8.71 10.46 -9.96
CA LEU A 256 9.15 10.18 -11.32
C LEU A 256 8.36 9.03 -11.95
N ALA A 257 8.08 7.96 -11.19
CA ALA A 257 7.30 6.82 -11.66
C ALA A 257 5.85 7.23 -11.99
N GLU A 258 5.20 8.01 -11.12
CA GLU A 258 3.85 8.51 -11.40
C GLU A 258 3.81 9.47 -12.59
N LYS A 259 4.77 10.37 -12.69
CA LYS A 259 4.91 11.29 -13.82
C LYS A 259 5.11 10.54 -15.15
N ALA A 260 5.96 9.50 -15.16
CA ALA A 260 6.19 8.68 -16.35
C ALA A 260 4.92 7.94 -16.78
N LEU A 261 4.18 7.36 -15.82
CA LEU A 261 2.89 6.73 -16.09
C LEU A 261 1.89 7.72 -16.66
N GLU A 262 1.66 8.85 -16.00
CA GLU A 262 0.66 9.85 -16.43
C GLU A 262 0.96 10.46 -17.80
N SER A 263 2.24 10.58 -18.16
CA SER A 263 2.62 11.13 -19.45
C SER A 263 2.39 10.18 -20.63
N LYS A 264 2.37 8.86 -20.39
CA LYS A 264 2.36 7.83 -21.44
C LYS A 264 1.23 6.80 -21.30
N ALA A 265 0.63 6.68 -20.11
CA ALA A 265 -0.36 5.65 -19.83
C ALA A 265 -1.66 6.25 -19.29
N LYS A 266 -2.78 5.82 -19.86
CA LYS A 266 -4.09 6.06 -19.27
C LYS A 266 -4.32 5.18 -18.05
N ARG A 267 -3.90 3.92 -18.13
CA ARG A 267 -3.95 2.92 -17.05
C ARG A 267 -2.66 2.12 -17.04
N GLY A 268 -2.11 1.89 -15.84
CA GLY A 268 -0.88 1.12 -15.73
C GLY A 268 -0.30 1.12 -14.33
N ALA A 269 0.88 0.53 -14.20
CA ALA A 269 1.65 0.53 -12.95
C ALA A 269 3.15 0.48 -13.22
N ILE A 270 3.92 1.07 -12.31
CA ILE A 270 5.37 0.93 -12.25
C ILE A 270 5.75 0.56 -10.81
N VAL A 271 6.57 -0.46 -10.65
CA VAL A 271 7.15 -0.87 -9.37
C VAL A 271 8.66 -0.89 -9.50
N ILE A 272 9.35 -0.32 -8.52
CA ILE A 272 10.82 -0.30 -8.41
C ILE A 272 11.20 -0.87 -7.04
N VAL A 273 12.09 -1.86 -7.04
CA VAL A 273 12.54 -2.59 -5.85
C VAL A 273 14.07 -2.52 -5.79
N ASP A 274 14.62 -2.36 -4.59
CA ASP A 274 16.06 -2.52 -4.36
C ASP A 274 16.40 -4.01 -4.35
N PRO A 275 17.22 -4.52 -5.28
CA PRO A 275 17.58 -5.94 -5.31
C PRO A 275 18.47 -6.39 -4.14
N ALA A 276 19.10 -5.46 -3.43
CA ALA A 276 19.99 -5.76 -2.33
C ALA A 276 19.25 -6.16 -1.03
N ASP A 277 18.01 -5.66 -0.85
CA ASP A 277 17.29 -5.85 0.41
C ASP A 277 15.77 -6.07 0.25
N GLY A 278 15.22 -5.96 -0.96
CA GLY A 278 13.80 -6.12 -1.25
C GLY A 278 12.94 -4.90 -0.87
N ASP A 279 13.55 -3.75 -0.55
CA ASP A 279 12.82 -2.51 -0.28
C ASP A 279 12.07 -2.02 -1.53
N ILE A 280 10.79 -1.76 -1.39
CA ILE A 280 9.99 -1.12 -2.43
C ILE A 280 10.32 0.37 -2.43
N LEU A 281 11.03 0.83 -3.45
CA LEU A 281 11.45 2.22 -3.61
C LEU A 281 10.37 3.09 -4.24
N ALA A 282 9.59 2.51 -5.16
CA ALA A 282 8.42 3.14 -5.76
C ALA A 282 7.38 2.08 -6.15
N MET A 283 6.10 2.43 -6.01
CA MET A 283 4.99 1.56 -6.40
C MET A 283 3.82 2.42 -6.89
N ALA A 284 3.91 2.83 -8.15
CA ALA A 284 2.96 3.75 -8.78
C ALA A 284 1.84 3.00 -9.51
N SER A 285 0.63 3.54 -9.46
CA SER A 285 -0.52 3.07 -10.25
C SER A 285 -1.23 4.26 -10.88
N CYS A 286 -1.69 4.12 -12.12
CA CYS A 286 -2.40 5.15 -12.88
C CYS A 286 -3.73 4.60 -13.40
N PRO A 287 -4.83 5.42 -13.35
CA PRO A 287 -4.92 6.69 -12.64
C PRO A 287 -4.88 6.53 -11.12
N THR A 288 -4.65 7.63 -10.42
CA THR A 288 -4.64 7.70 -8.95
C THR A 288 -5.57 8.81 -8.47
N TYR A 289 -5.66 9.00 -7.16
CA TYR A 289 -6.48 10.03 -6.52
C TYR A 289 -5.68 10.82 -5.48
N ASP A 290 -6.12 12.04 -5.19
CA ASP A 290 -5.56 12.84 -4.09
C ASP A 290 -6.26 12.49 -2.76
N PRO A 291 -5.56 11.93 -1.76
CA PRO A 291 -6.13 11.64 -0.45
C PRO A 291 -6.71 12.87 0.27
N ASN A 292 -6.23 14.08 -0.04
CA ASN A 292 -6.80 15.31 0.53
C ASN A 292 -8.27 15.51 0.19
N LEU A 293 -8.81 14.89 -0.87
CA LEU A 293 -10.24 14.91 -1.20
C LEU A 293 -11.13 14.33 -0.09
N PHE A 294 -10.56 13.46 0.75
CA PHE A 294 -11.25 12.78 1.85
C PHE A 294 -11.17 13.55 3.16
N VAL A 295 -10.46 14.68 3.20
CA VAL A 295 -10.22 15.46 4.43
C VAL A 295 -11.01 16.77 4.42
N PRO A 296 -11.77 17.07 5.47
CA PRO A 296 -12.15 16.23 6.62
C PRO A 296 -13.18 15.16 6.25
N SER A 297 -13.81 15.27 5.11
CA SER A 297 -14.73 14.29 4.51
C SER A 297 -14.94 14.59 3.03
N ILE A 298 -15.13 13.55 2.24
CA ILE A 298 -15.48 13.67 0.81
C ILE A 298 -17.00 13.78 0.66
N SER A 299 -17.49 14.57 -0.32
CA SER A 299 -18.91 14.59 -0.64
C SER A 299 -19.34 13.29 -1.35
N THR A 300 -20.60 12.92 -1.19
CA THR A 300 -21.17 11.73 -1.82
C THR A 300 -21.02 11.76 -3.35
N GLU A 301 -21.20 12.94 -3.95
CA GLU A 301 -21.08 13.13 -5.40
C GLU A 301 -19.64 12.91 -5.89
N LYS A 302 -18.65 13.48 -5.19
CA LYS A 302 -17.24 13.30 -5.54
C LYS A 302 -16.79 11.85 -5.34
N PHE A 303 -17.23 11.21 -4.25
CA PHE A 303 -16.91 9.79 -4.01
C PHE A 303 -17.51 8.91 -5.10
N LYS A 304 -18.78 9.17 -5.47
CA LYS A 304 -19.42 8.46 -6.57
C LYS A 304 -18.72 8.67 -7.90
N GLN A 305 -18.23 9.88 -8.20
CA GLN A 305 -17.42 10.12 -9.40
C GLN A 305 -16.16 9.25 -9.44
N LEU A 306 -15.45 9.08 -8.31
CA LEU A 306 -14.27 8.20 -8.23
C LEU A 306 -14.63 6.71 -8.37
N GLN A 307 -15.81 6.30 -7.86
CA GLN A 307 -16.27 4.91 -7.94
C GLN A 307 -16.76 4.53 -9.34
N ASP A 308 -17.46 5.44 -10.01
CA ASP A 308 -18.08 5.23 -11.33
C ASP A 308 -17.09 5.51 -12.48
N ASP A 309 -15.89 6.01 -12.19
CA ASP A 309 -14.87 6.28 -13.20
C ASP A 309 -14.42 4.97 -13.87
N PRO A 310 -14.60 4.83 -15.21
CA PRO A 310 -14.26 3.61 -15.93
C PRO A 310 -12.76 3.27 -15.89
N ASP A 311 -11.89 4.25 -15.59
CA ASP A 311 -10.46 4.05 -15.47
C ASP A 311 -10.04 3.63 -14.05
N LEU A 312 -11.00 3.56 -13.10
CA LEU A 312 -10.84 3.00 -11.75
C LEU A 312 -9.66 3.62 -10.95
N PRO A 313 -9.70 4.92 -10.61
CA PRO A 313 -8.60 5.58 -9.89
C PRO A 313 -8.38 5.05 -8.47
N LEU A 314 -9.37 4.39 -7.87
CA LEU A 314 -9.23 3.76 -6.55
C LEU A 314 -8.52 2.40 -6.60
N LEU A 315 -8.30 1.83 -7.79
CA LEU A 315 -7.65 0.52 -7.95
C LEU A 315 -6.13 0.66 -7.96
N ALA A 316 -5.47 0.12 -6.94
CA ALA A 316 -4.01 0.05 -6.84
C ALA A 316 -3.46 -1.06 -7.76
N ARG A 317 -3.30 -0.76 -9.05
CA ARG A 317 -2.91 -1.72 -10.09
C ARG A 317 -1.59 -2.42 -9.82
N ALA A 318 -0.66 -1.73 -9.17
CA ALA A 318 0.67 -2.26 -8.88
C ALA A 318 0.65 -3.58 -8.09
N PHE A 319 -0.35 -3.79 -7.23
CA PHE A 319 -0.42 -4.97 -6.38
C PHE A 319 -1.82 -5.62 -6.26
N ARG A 320 -2.90 -4.91 -6.66
CA ARG A 320 -4.28 -5.44 -6.62
C ARG A 320 -4.73 -6.00 -7.97
N SER A 321 -3.99 -5.75 -9.06
CA SER A 321 -4.31 -6.26 -10.40
C SER A 321 -3.26 -7.24 -10.87
N ALA A 322 -3.70 -8.33 -11.48
CA ALA A 322 -2.85 -9.30 -12.12
C ALA A 322 -3.15 -9.36 -13.63
N TYR A 323 -2.10 -9.44 -14.43
CA TYR A 323 -2.14 -9.44 -15.88
C TYR A 323 -1.33 -10.61 -16.44
N PRO A 324 -1.63 -11.12 -17.64
CA PRO A 324 -0.73 -12.03 -18.32
C PRO A 324 0.63 -11.33 -18.54
N PRO A 325 1.75 -11.95 -18.14
CA PRO A 325 3.06 -11.33 -18.25
C PRO A 325 3.60 -11.26 -19.68
N GLY A 326 3.07 -12.07 -20.58
CA GLY A 326 3.62 -12.21 -21.93
C GLY A 326 5.09 -12.58 -21.90
N SER A 327 5.84 -12.12 -22.87
CA SER A 327 7.27 -12.47 -23.05
C SER A 327 8.21 -12.07 -21.89
N THR A 328 7.76 -11.30 -20.88
CA THR A 328 8.58 -11.09 -19.67
C THR A 328 8.74 -12.38 -18.85
N PHE A 329 7.78 -13.29 -18.97
CA PHE A 329 7.82 -14.61 -18.32
C PHE A 329 8.89 -15.55 -18.89
N LYS A 330 9.37 -15.28 -20.11
CA LYS A 330 10.44 -16.06 -20.77
C LYS A 330 11.73 -16.11 -19.96
N VAL A 331 11.97 -15.12 -19.08
CA VAL A 331 13.09 -15.14 -18.13
C VAL A 331 12.97 -16.34 -17.20
N ALA A 332 11.80 -16.57 -16.60
CA ALA A 332 11.56 -17.72 -15.73
C ALA A 332 11.63 -19.06 -16.48
N VAL A 333 11.10 -19.09 -17.69
CA VAL A 333 11.14 -20.28 -18.57
C VAL A 333 12.58 -20.62 -18.98
N GLY A 334 13.39 -19.59 -19.29
CA GLY A 334 14.80 -19.77 -19.63
C GLY A 334 15.59 -20.35 -18.45
N ILE A 335 15.42 -19.80 -17.24
CA ILE A 335 16.03 -20.34 -16.02
C ILE A 335 15.61 -21.80 -15.84
N ALA A 336 14.32 -22.12 -15.93
CA ALA A 336 13.84 -23.50 -15.79
C ALA A 336 14.46 -24.45 -16.81
N ALA A 337 14.57 -24.02 -18.06
CA ALA A 337 15.09 -24.84 -19.14
C ALA A 337 16.60 -25.14 -18.99
N LEU A 338 17.39 -24.13 -18.62
CA LEU A 338 18.83 -24.25 -18.38
C LEU A 338 19.14 -25.07 -17.13
N GLU A 339 18.49 -24.77 -15.99
CA GLU A 339 18.71 -25.44 -14.72
C GLU A 339 18.30 -26.92 -14.68
N THR A 340 17.33 -27.30 -15.51
CA THR A 340 16.94 -28.72 -15.64
C THR A 340 17.80 -29.48 -16.63
N GLY A 341 18.71 -28.80 -17.33
CA GLY A 341 19.48 -29.40 -18.42
C GLY A 341 18.62 -29.82 -19.62
N ALA A 342 17.37 -29.35 -19.69
CA ALA A 342 16.51 -29.58 -20.85
C ALA A 342 17.13 -29.00 -22.11
N VAL A 343 17.80 -27.86 -21.99
CA VAL A 343 18.61 -27.24 -23.03
C VAL A 343 19.90 -26.68 -22.45
N HIS A 344 20.94 -26.59 -23.28
CA HIS A 344 22.15 -25.82 -23.00
C HIS A 344 22.07 -24.46 -23.72
N ALA A 345 22.83 -23.47 -23.22
CA ALA A 345 22.77 -22.10 -23.77
C ALA A 345 23.08 -22.04 -25.28
N ASP A 346 23.98 -22.89 -25.76
CA ASP A 346 24.41 -22.97 -27.17
C ASP A 346 23.50 -23.82 -28.04
N ASP A 347 22.51 -24.52 -27.48
CA ASP A 347 21.57 -25.33 -28.27
C ASP A 347 20.79 -24.47 -29.25
N LEU A 348 20.76 -24.89 -30.53
CA LEU A 348 20.10 -24.17 -31.61
C LEU A 348 18.70 -24.71 -31.87
N TYR A 349 17.69 -23.86 -31.83
CA TYR A 349 16.32 -24.15 -32.23
C TYR A 349 15.85 -23.15 -33.27
N GLN A 350 15.04 -23.62 -34.23
CA GLN A 350 14.56 -22.80 -35.34
C GLN A 350 13.55 -21.76 -34.86
N CYS A 351 13.81 -20.49 -35.17
CA CYS A 351 12.90 -19.39 -34.95
C CYS A 351 12.11 -19.07 -36.22
N VAL A 352 11.08 -19.84 -36.46
CA VAL A 352 10.23 -19.79 -37.69
C VAL A 352 8.92 -19.04 -37.43
N PRO A 353 8.19 -18.61 -38.48
CA PRO A 353 6.92 -17.87 -38.32
C PRO A 353 5.82 -18.60 -37.58
N GLY A 354 5.87 -19.93 -37.51
CA GLY A 354 4.92 -20.75 -36.75
C GLY A 354 5.34 -22.21 -36.72
N ILE A 355 4.90 -22.90 -35.66
CA ILE A 355 5.12 -24.35 -35.48
C ILE A 355 3.80 -25.06 -35.21
N GLN A 356 3.71 -26.33 -35.60
CA GLN A 356 2.56 -27.17 -35.36
C GLN A 356 2.67 -27.84 -33.97
N ILE A 357 1.67 -27.63 -33.11
CA ILE A 357 1.56 -28.31 -31.82
C ILE A 357 0.19 -28.97 -31.74
N GLY A 358 0.16 -30.28 -31.79
CA GLY A 358 -1.08 -31.04 -32.00
C GLY A 358 -1.72 -30.70 -33.35
N ASN A 359 -2.97 -30.25 -33.34
CA ASN A 359 -3.72 -29.84 -34.51
C ASN A 359 -3.82 -28.32 -34.71
N LEU A 360 -3.07 -27.52 -33.90
CA LEU A 360 -3.05 -26.06 -33.97
C LEU A 360 -1.68 -25.54 -34.39
N THR A 361 -1.67 -24.43 -35.15
CA THR A 361 -0.44 -23.70 -35.47
C THR A 361 -0.24 -22.58 -34.44
N PHE A 362 0.90 -22.58 -33.78
CA PHE A 362 1.34 -21.55 -32.87
C PHE A 362 2.30 -20.61 -33.60
N HIS A 363 1.94 -19.34 -33.65
CA HIS A 363 2.65 -18.34 -34.45
C HIS A 363 3.70 -17.60 -33.60
N ASN A 364 4.79 -17.20 -34.27
CA ASN A 364 5.72 -16.20 -33.77
C ASN A 364 5.14 -14.80 -33.98
N TRP A 365 5.52 -13.85 -33.12
CA TRP A 365 5.11 -12.46 -33.29
C TRP A 365 5.74 -11.80 -34.54
N LYS A 366 6.96 -12.19 -34.94
CA LYS A 366 7.60 -11.82 -36.22
C LYS A 366 7.19 -12.79 -37.31
N LYS A 367 6.84 -12.26 -38.50
CA LYS A 367 6.39 -13.06 -39.65
C LYS A 367 7.53 -13.70 -40.45
N GLY A 368 8.77 -13.19 -40.30
CA GLY A 368 9.94 -13.71 -41.05
C GLY A 368 10.58 -14.89 -40.32
N ASP A 369 11.25 -15.76 -41.10
CA ASP A 369 12.16 -16.78 -40.57
C ASP A 369 13.44 -16.08 -40.05
N ARG A 370 13.84 -16.41 -38.82
CA ARG A 370 15.04 -15.86 -38.16
C ARG A 370 16.19 -16.86 -38.14
N GLY A 371 15.97 -18.07 -38.64
CA GLY A 371 16.93 -19.15 -38.61
C GLY A 371 17.06 -19.82 -37.23
N ALA A 372 18.15 -20.51 -37.07
CA ALA A 372 18.47 -21.17 -35.79
C ALA A 372 19.06 -20.16 -34.79
N LEU A 373 18.49 -20.10 -33.61
CA LEU A 373 18.91 -19.21 -32.53
C LEU A 373 19.31 -20.02 -31.31
N ASN A 374 20.34 -19.56 -30.58
CA ASN A 374 20.67 -20.04 -29.24
C ASN A 374 19.79 -19.33 -28.21
N PHE A 375 19.98 -19.64 -26.91
CA PHE A 375 19.17 -19.09 -25.81
C PHE A 375 19.24 -17.55 -25.76
N VAL A 376 20.45 -16.98 -25.74
CA VAL A 376 20.64 -15.51 -25.64
C VAL A 376 19.96 -14.80 -26.80
N GLN A 377 20.19 -15.26 -28.05
CA GLN A 377 19.57 -14.70 -29.24
C GLN A 377 18.04 -14.80 -29.21
N ALA A 378 17.52 -15.95 -28.77
CA ALA A 378 16.07 -16.17 -28.69
C ALA A 378 15.40 -15.28 -27.62
N LEU A 379 16.08 -15.02 -26.49
CA LEU A 379 15.61 -14.10 -25.46
C LEU A 379 15.68 -12.65 -25.95
N THR A 380 16.77 -12.27 -26.63
CA THR A 380 16.99 -10.94 -27.26
C THR A 380 15.88 -10.60 -28.25
N GLU A 381 15.64 -11.49 -29.21
CA GLU A 381 14.61 -11.30 -30.25
C GLU A 381 13.19 -11.63 -29.78
N SER A 382 13.07 -12.17 -28.56
CA SER A 382 11.80 -12.62 -28.00
C SER A 382 11.08 -13.66 -28.86
N CYS A 383 11.81 -14.62 -29.46
CA CYS A 383 11.25 -15.60 -30.37
C CYS A 383 10.27 -16.57 -29.71
N ASP A 384 8.97 -16.47 -30.00
CA ASP A 384 7.94 -17.33 -29.40
C ASP A 384 8.12 -18.80 -29.77
N THR A 385 8.39 -19.08 -31.08
CA THR A 385 8.51 -20.46 -31.57
C THR A 385 9.71 -21.19 -31.01
N TRP A 386 10.79 -20.48 -30.65
CA TRP A 386 11.89 -21.03 -29.88
C TRP A 386 11.41 -21.46 -28.48
N PHE A 387 10.72 -20.57 -27.77
CA PHE A 387 10.23 -20.82 -26.41
C PHE A 387 9.12 -21.87 -26.35
N TYR A 388 8.30 -22.04 -27.41
CA TYR A 388 7.35 -23.15 -27.48
C TYR A 388 8.06 -24.50 -27.52
N GLN A 389 9.10 -24.64 -28.38
CA GLN A 389 9.87 -25.87 -28.49
C GLN A 389 10.57 -26.23 -27.20
N VAL A 390 11.28 -25.25 -26.62
CA VAL A 390 12.03 -25.44 -25.38
C VAL A 390 11.10 -25.67 -24.20
N GLY A 391 10.00 -24.93 -24.08
CA GLY A 391 9.06 -25.11 -22.97
C GLY A 391 8.38 -26.48 -22.98
N ILE A 392 8.02 -27.01 -24.16
CA ILE A 392 7.48 -28.38 -24.27
C ILE A 392 8.55 -29.41 -23.89
N LYS A 393 9.82 -29.21 -24.29
CA LYS A 393 10.95 -30.07 -23.92
C LYS A 393 11.25 -30.05 -22.42
N THR A 394 11.19 -28.87 -21.80
CA THR A 394 11.37 -28.68 -20.34
C THR A 394 10.23 -29.30 -19.54
N GLY A 395 8.99 -29.20 -20.07
CA GLY A 395 7.78 -29.64 -19.39
C GLY A 395 7.16 -28.60 -18.46
N ALA A 396 5.91 -28.80 -18.11
CA ALA A 396 5.15 -27.85 -17.29
C ALA A 396 5.68 -27.74 -15.86
N GLU A 397 5.98 -28.88 -15.24
CA GLU A 397 6.32 -28.95 -13.81
C GLU A 397 7.58 -28.13 -13.45
N PRO A 398 8.73 -28.25 -14.16
CA PRO A 398 9.89 -27.40 -13.89
C PRO A 398 9.62 -25.91 -14.13
N ILE A 399 8.88 -25.56 -15.19
CA ILE A 399 8.53 -24.16 -15.47
C ILE A 399 7.70 -23.57 -14.33
N ILE A 400 6.71 -24.32 -13.83
CA ILE A 400 5.86 -23.93 -12.71
C ILE A 400 6.71 -23.78 -11.43
N GLU A 401 7.56 -24.77 -11.14
CA GLU A 401 8.44 -24.74 -9.97
C GLU A 401 9.34 -23.50 -9.95
N TRP A 402 10.01 -23.19 -11.06
CA TRP A 402 10.87 -22.01 -11.15
C TRP A 402 10.09 -20.70 -11.11
N ALA A 403 8.89 -20.66 -11.69
CA ALA A 403 8.01 -19.50 -11.53
C ALA A 403 7.64 -19.25 -10.05
N LEU A 404 7.31 -20.31 -9.30
CA LEU A 404 7.03 -20.22 -7.86
C LEU A 404 8.29 -19.87 -7.04
N LYS A 405 9.47 -20.39 -7.43
CA LYS A 405 10.76 -20.02 -6.82
C LYS A 405 11.07 -18.53 -7.01
N LEU A 406 10.71 -17.92 -8.13
CA LEU A 406 10.85 -16.51 -8.41
C LEU A 406 9.74 -15.65 -7.76
N GLY A 407 8.80 -16.26 -7.05
CA GLY A 407 7.77 -15.55 -6.28
C GLY A 407 6.46 -15.27 -7.03
N PHE A 408 6.29 -15.77 -8.25
CA PHE A 408 5.00 -15.71 -8.94
C PHE A 408 3.98 -16.63 -8.28
N GLY A 409 2.68 -16.31 -8.44
CA GLY A 409 1.60 -17.15 -7.91
C GLY A 409 1.42 -17.11 -6.38
N ALA A 410 2.05 -16.18 -5.69
CA ALA A 410 1.92 -15.97 -4.25
C ALA A 410 2.02 -14.47 -3.90
N LYS A 411 1.38 -14.06 -2.80
CA LYS A 411 1.51 -12.68 -2.30
C LYS A 411 2.95 -12.36 -1.94
N CYS A 412 3.40 -11.17 -2.28
CA CYS A 412 4.70 -10.66 -1.85
C CYS A 412 4.72 -10.39 -0.34
N GLY A 413 3.54 -10.14 0.26
CA GLY A 413 3.35 -9.99 1.70
C GLY A 413 3.58 -8.56 2.19
N ILE A 414 3.21 -7.58 1.38
CA ILE A 414 3.21 -6.17 1.80
C ILE A 414 2.08 -5.91 2.80
N PRO A 415 2.24 -4.93 3.72
CA PRO A 415 1.24 -4.61 4.74
C PRO A 415 0.09 -3.77 4.15
N LEU A 416 -0.46 -4.18 3.01
CA LEU A 416 -1.61 -3.55 2.36
C LEU A 416 -2.68 -4.59 2.05
N ARG A 417 -3.95 -4.20 2.18
CA ARG A 417 -5.07 -5.09 1.92
C ARG A 417 -5.32 -5.27 0.43
N GLY A 418 -5.82 -6.45 0.06
CA GLY A 418 -6.25 -6.73 -1.31
C GLY A 418 -5.11 -7.05 -2.27
N GLU A 419 -3.92 -7.39 -1.78
CA GLU A 419 -2.83 -7.89 -2.61
C GLU A 419 -3.28 -9.14 -3.37
N ALA A 420 -3.14 -9.13 -4.71
CA ALA A 420 -3.49 -10.24 -5.58
C ALA A 420 -2.35 -11.28 -5.60
N GLU A 421 -2.73 -12.56 -5.57
CA GLU A 421 -1.76 -13.68 -5.58
C GLU A 421 -1.22 -13.96 -6.99
N GLY A 422 -1.87 -13.45 -8.04
CA GLY A 422 -1.57 -13.91 -9.39
C GLY A 422 -1.98 -15.36 -9.59
N ARG A 423 -1.46 -15.98 -10.66
CA ARG A 423 -1.76 -17.39 -10.95
C ARG A 423 -0.73 -17.98 -11.92
N ILE A 424 -0.17 -19.12 -11.56
CA ILE A 424 0.58 -19.99 -12.44
C ILE A 424 -0.24 -21.27 -12.59
N PRO A 425 -0.79 -21.56 -13.79
CA PRO A 425 -1.66 -22.70 -13.98
C PRO A 425 -0.88 -24.01 -13.83
N ASN A 426 -1.45 -24.95 -13.09
CA ASN A 426 -0.95 -26.30 -12.90
C ASN A 426 -2.03 -27.33 -13.23
N ASP A 427 -1.71 -28.63 -13.16
CA ASP A 427 -2.65 -29.70 -13.43
C ASP A 427 -3.92 -29.67 -12.56
N GLU A 428 -3.78 -29.25 -11.30
CA GLU A 428 -4.90 -29.15 -10.36
C GLU A 428 -5.85 -28.02 -10.78
N TYR A 429 -5.30 -26.84 -11.05
CA TYR A 429 -6.06 -25.71 -11.58
C TYR A 429 -6.77 -26.07 -12.90
N MET A 430 -6.06 -26.70 -13.82
CA MET A 430 -6.63 -27.09 -15.13
C MET A 430 -7.74 -28.12 -15.00
N LYS A 431 -7.61 -29.08 -14.07
CA LYS A 431 -8.71 -30.03 -13.78
C LYS A 431 -9.93 -29.32 -13.21
N ALA A 432 -9.73 -28.38 -12.28
CA ALA A 432 -10.81 -27.64 -11.63
C ALA A 432 -11.55 -26.70 -12.61
N THR A 433 -10.84 -26.05 -13.54
CA THR A 433 -11.41 -25.03 -14.43
C THR A 433 -11.76 -25.56 -15.82
N HIS A 434 -10.98 -26.49 -16.36
CA HIS A 434 -11.11 -27.02 -17.73
C HIS A 434 -11.41 -28.53 -17.81
N GLY A 435 -11.50 -29.23 -16.65
CA GLY A 435 -11.81 -30.66 -16.58
C GLY A 435 -10.71 -31.59 -17.10
N ARG A 436 -9.49 -31.09 -17.32
CA ARG A 436 -8.37 -31.84 -17.90
C ARG A 436 -7.01 -31.41 -17.33
N LYS A 437 -5.97 -32.17 -17.57
CA LYS A 437 -4.59 -31.77 -17.27
C LYS A 437 -4.05 -30.80 -18.32
N LEU A 438 -2.87 -30.23 -18.04
CA LEU A 438 -2.09 -29.46 -19.00
C LEU A 438 -1.74 -30.31 -20.24
N LEU A 439 -1.90 -29.73 -21.42
CA LEU A 439 -1.50 -30.30 -22.70
C LEU A 439 -0.32 -29.49 -23.28
N ASN A 440 0.35 -30.01 -24.29
CA ASN A 440 1.46 -29.31 -24.96
C ASN A 440 1.11 -27.89 -25.44
N GLY A 441 -0.14 -27.66 -25.89
CA GLY A 441 -0.60 -26.32 -26.24
C GLY A 441 -0.69 -25.35 -25.04
N ASP A 442 -1.05 -25.86 -23.86
CA ASP A 442 -1.08 -25.05 -22.64
C ASP A 442 0.35 -24.74 -22.17
N ILE A 443 1.27 -25.73 -22.28
CA ILE A 443 2.70 -25.55 -21.96
C ILE A 443 3.32 -24.52 -22.91
N ALA A 444 3.00 -24.57 -24.20
CA ALA A 444 3.44 -23.56 -25.16
C ALA A 444 2.96 -22.15 -24.77
N ASN A 445 1.68 -21.98 -24.42
CA ASN A 445 1.16 -20.70 -23.94
C ASN A 445 1.84 -20.26 -22.64
N LEU A 446 2.02 -21.17 -21.68
CA LEU A 446 2.74 -20.90 -20.42
C LEU A 446 4.17 -20.42 -20.70
N SER A 447 4.87 -21.02 -21.69
CA SER A 447 6.26 -20.70 -22.05
C SER A 447 6.46 -19.27 -22.55
N ILE A 448 5.39 -18.60 -22.97
CA ILE A 448 5.42 -17.19 -23.38
C ILE A 448 4.58 -16.29 -22.48
N GLY A 449 4.19 -16.78 -21.30
CA GLY A 449 3.43 -16.02 -20.30
C GLY A 449 2.01 -15.66 -20.74
N GLN A 450 1.38 -16.55 -21.50
CA GLN A 450 0.00 -16.42 -21.98
C GLN A 450 -0.90 -17.52 -21.37
N GLY A 451 -2.11 -17.65 -21.89
CA GLY A 451 -3.12 -18.55 -21.33
C GLY A 451 -3.64 -18.05 -19.98
N ASP A 452 -3.72 -18.94 -19.00
CA ASP A 452 -4.25 -18.62 -17.67
C ASP A 452 -3.20 -18.03 -16.70
N THR A 453 -1.97 -17.78 -17.17
CA THR A 453 -0.89 -17.19 -16.38
C THR A 453 -1.19 -15.73 -16.08
N GLN A 454 -1.14 -15.34 -14.79
CA GLN A 454 -1.36 -13.96 -14.35
C GLN A 454 -0.39 -13.59 -13.23
N VAL A 455 0.23 -12.43 -13.35
CA VAL A 455 1.17 -11.90 -12.35
C VAL A 455 0.87 -10.43 -12.05
N THR A 456 1.18 -9.98 -10.84
CA THR A 456 1.09 -8.56 -10.51
C THR A 456 2.37 -7.82 -10.91
N PRO A 457 2.32 -6.51 -11.15
CA PRO A 457 3.54 -5.71 -11.35
C PRO A 457 4.54 -5.81 -10.20
N LEU A 458 4.05 -5.92 -8.96
CA LEU A 458 4.88 -6.12 -7.79
C LEU A 458 5.63 -7.47 -7.83
N GLN A 459 4.93 -8.56 -8.17
CA GLN A 459 5.57 -9.88 -8.35
C GLN A 459 6.62 -9.85 -9.46
N MET A 460 6.34 -9.18 -10.56
CA MET A 460 7.29 -9.07 -11.68
C MET A 460 8.54 -8.29 -11.25
N ALA A 461 8.41 -7.17 -10.56
CA ALA A 461 9.56 -6.42 -10.04
C ALA A 461 10.37 -7.22 -9.01
N GLN A 462 9.70 -7.98 -8.14
CA GLN A 462 10.34 -8.90 -7.20
C GLN A 462 11.13 -10.00 -7.93
N ALA A 463 10.55 -10.62 -8.96
CA ALA A 463 11.24 -11.63 -9.76
C ALA A 463 12.49 -11.05 -10.46
N MET A 464 12.40 -9.83 -10.99
CA MET A 464 13.55 -9.13 -11.57
C MET A 464 14.61 -8.80 -10.52
N ALA A 465 14.23 -8.48 -9.28
CA ALA A 465 15.18 -8.27 -8.18
C ALA A 465 15.96 -9.56 -7.83
N ILE A 466 15.30 -10.72 -7.87
CA ILE A 466 15.93 -12.03 -7.64
C ILE A 466 16.92 -12.35 -8.78
N VAL A 467 16.58 -12.06 -10.02
CA VAL A 467 17.49 -12.23 -11.17
C VAL A 467 18.66 -11.26 -11.07
N ALA A 468 18.40 -10.02 -10.70
CA ALA A 468 19.40 -8.97 -10.55
C ALA A 468 20.47 -9.28 -9.52
N ASN A 469 20.12 -9.91 -8.40
CA ASN A 469 21.04 -10.19 -7.29
C ASN A 469 21.61 -11.62 -7.30
N GLY A 470 21.43 -12.39 -8.38
CA GLY A 470 21.99 -13.73 -8.54
C GLY A 470 21.23 -14.83 -7.78
N GLY A 471 19.92 -14.67 -7.58
CA GLY A 471 19.05 -15.71 -7.02
C GLY A 471 18.70 -15.54 -5.55
N ARG A 472 19.03 -14.43 -4.90
CA ARG A 472 18.65 -14.19 -3.49
C ARG A 472 17.24 -13.63 -3.41
N PHE A 473 16.35 -14.33 -2.72
CA PHE A 473 14.98 -13.91 -2.53
C PHE A 473 14.79 -13.20 -1.19
N TYR A 474 14.78 -11.88 -1.22
CA TYR A 474 14.42 -11.08 -0.06
C TYR A 474 12.90 -10.86 0.03
N GLN A 475 12.38 -10.86 1.26
CA GLN A 475 10.99 -10.44 1.50
C GLN A 475 10.81 -9.00 1.08
N THR A 476 9.90 -8.73 0.14
CA THR A 476 9.56 -7.35 -0.21
C THR A 476 9.08 -6.57 1.02
N ARG A 477 9.58 -5.37 1.18
CA ARG A 477 9.34 -4.53 2.34
C ARG A 477 8.86 -3.16 1.91
N LEU A 478 7.74 -2.70 2.47
CA LEU A 478 7.16 -1.38 2.22
C LEU A 478 7.32 -0.45 3.44
N VAL A 479 7.44 -1.00 4.63
CA VAL A 479 7.64 -0.27 5.88
C VAL A 479 8.95 -0.71 6.50
N ARG A 480 9.80 0.26 6.85
CA ARG A 480 11.07 0.03 7.54
C ARG A 480 10.89 -0.11 9.04
N GLN A 481 10.15 0.83 9.62
CA GLN A 481 9.96 0.86 11.06
C GLN A 481 8.77 1.71 11.46
N VAL A 482 8.31 1.46 12.68
CA VAL A 482 7.37 2.29 13.43
C VAL A 482 8.15 2.96 14.55
N GLN A 483 8.06 4.29 14.66
CA GLN A 483 8.72 5.08 15.68
C GLN A 483 7.71 5.77 16.57
N ALA A 484 7.92 5.72 17.89
CA ALA A 484 7.19 6.53 18.86
C ALA A 484 7.49 8.05 18.64
N PRO A 485 6.66 8.96 19.21
CA PRO A 485 6.86 10.40 19.07
C PRO A 485 8.22 10.91 19.56
N ASP A 486 8.83 10.23 20.52
CA ASP A 486 10.18 10.49 21.05
C ASP A 486 11.30 9.89 20.20
N GLN A 487 10.97 9.32 19.04
CA GLN A 487 11.85 8.65 18.09
C GLN A 487 12.36 7.25 18.52
N GLU A 488 11.88 6.72 19.63
CA GLU A 488 12.15 5.34 19.99
C GLU A 488 11.54 4.38 18.97
N ILE A 489 12.29 3.33 18.58
CA ILE A 489 11.82 2.34 17.61
C ILE A 489 10.87 1.36 18.30
N VAL A 490 9.57 1.46 18.02
CA VAL A 490 8.54 0.54 18.52
C VAL A 490 8.60 -0.80 17.80
N THR A 491 8.78 -0.76 16.47
CA THR A 491 8.87 -1.96 15.62
C THR A 491 9.84 -1.69 14.48
N ALA A 492 10.79 -2.58 14.28
CA ALA A 492 11.68 -2.58 13.11
C ALA A 492 11.37 -3.79 12.23
N TYR A 493 11.07 -3.53 10.96
CA TYR A 493 10.90 -4.57 9.96
C TYR A 493 12.26 -4.95 9.39
N GLN A 494 12.87 -5.98 9.96
CA GLN A 494 14.20 -6.43 9.60
C GLN A 494 14.27 -6.93 8.15
N LEU A 495 15.44 -6.76 7.54
CA LEU A 495 15.77 -7.43 6.30
C LEU A 495 15.62 -8.94 6.49
N ARG A 496 14.85 -9.57 5.62
CA ARG A 496 14.62 -11.03 5.67
C ARG A 496 14.88 -11.66 4.31
N GLU A 497 15.96 -12.40 4.23
CA GLU A 497 16.16 -13.33 3.12
C GLU A 497 15.22 -14.53 3.32
N LYS A 498 14.28 -14.72 2.40
CA LYS A 498 13.37 -15.88 2.42
C LYS A 498 14.11 -17.16 2.04
N ARG A 499 14.95 -17.08 1.00
CA ARG A 499 15.76 -18.17 0.50
C ARG A 499 16.82 -17.66 -0.48
N ALA A 500 17.92 -18.39 -0.62
CA ALA A 500 18.76 -18.34 -1.81
C ALA A 500 18.27 -19.43 -2.77
N LEU A 501 18.10 -19.11 -4.03
CA LEU A 501 17.78 -20.10 -5.04
C LEU A 501 19.04 -20.91 -5.37
N ASP A 502 18.89 -22.21 -5.48
CA ASP A 502 19.92 -23.07 -6.03
C ASP A 502 19.87 -22.94 -7.55
N VAL A 503 20.60 -21.96 -8.06
CA VAL A 503 20.71 -21.60 -9.47
C VAL A 503 22.17 -21.39 -9.82
N SER A 504 22.61 -21.95 -10.95
CA SER A 504 24.00 -21.85 -11.39
C SER A 504 24.36 -20.41 -11.78
N ALA A 505 25.60 -20.02 -11.55
CA ALA A 505 26.13 -18.72 -12.01
C ALA A 505 26.05 -18.61 -13.53
N GLU A 506 26.33 -19.70 -14.24
CA GLU A 506 26.27 -19.78 -15.70
C GLU A 506 24.86 -19.47 -16.22
N THR A 507 23.80 -20.09 -15.67
CA THR A 507 22.40 -19.78 -16.02
C THR A 507 22.10 -18.30 -15.83
N MET A 508 22.53 -17.72 -14.71
CA MET A 508 22.28 -16.32 -14.42
C MET A 508 23.04 -15.37 -15.35
N GLU A 509 24.27 -15.72 -15.74
CA GLU A 509 25.05 -14.96 -16.73
C GLU A 509 24.39 -14.98 -18.11
N GLU A 510 23.94 -16.14 -18.59
CA GLU A 510 23.25 -16.28 -19.87
C GLU A 510 21.92 -15.51 -19.91
N VAL A 511 21.14 -15.60 -18.83
CA VAL A 511 19.89 -14.83 -18.71
C VAL A 511 20.16 -13.33 -18.70
N ARG A 512 21.16 -12.86 -17.96
CA ARG A 512 21.56 -11.45 -17.94
C ARG A 512 22.06 -10.98 -19.30
N ALA A 513 22.90 -11.77 -19.97
CA ALA A 513 23.39 -11.46 -21.32
C ALA A 513 22.22 -11.26 -22.30
N GLY A 514 21.25 -12.17 -22.31
CA GLY A 514 20.07 -12.02 -23.14
C GLY A 514 19.21 -10.80 -22.78
N MET A 515 19.07 -10.48 -21.48
CA MET A 515 18.33 -9.29 -21.04
C MET A 515 19.07 -7.98 -21.37
N ILE A 516 20.38 -7.96 -21.33
CA ILE A 516 21.21 -6.82 -21.77
C ILE A 516 21.02 -6.62 -23.28
N ASP A 517 21.10 -7.68 -24.06
CA ASP A 517 20.95 -7.62 -25.52
C ASP A 517 19.51 -7.22 -25.96
N VAL A 518 18.49 -7.52 -25.16
CA VAL A 518 17.12 -7.00 -25.41
C VAL A 518 17.12 -5.46 -25.49
N VAL A 519 17.93 -4.79 -24.70
CA VAL A 519 17.99 -3.31 -24.65
C VAL A 519 19.09 -2.77 -25.56
N ASN A 520 20.29 -3.38 -25.56
CA ASN A 520 21.49 -2.80 -26.16
C ASN A 520 21.91 -3.52 -27.45
N GLY A 521 21.49 -4.77 -27.68
CA GLY A 521 21.85 -5.57 -28.85
C GLY A 521 21.09 -5.14 -30.13
N PRO A 522 21.66 -5.35 -31.32
CA PRO A 522 21.12 -4.83 -32.57
C PRO A 522 19.73 -5.40 -32.96
N ASN A 523 19.39 -6.58 -32.48
CA ASN A 523 18.10 -7.23 -32.71
C ASN A 523 17.16 -7.14 -31.49
N GLY A 524 17.52 -6.37 -30.48
CA GLY A 524 16.77 -6.19 -29.24
C GLY A 524 15.39 -5.59 -29.45
N THR A 525 14.49 -5.85 -28.51
CA THR A 525 13.10 -5.38 -28.57
C THR A 525 12.83 -4.21 -27.61
N GLY A 526 13.84 -3.76 -26.85
CA GLY A 526 13.70 -2.78 -25.76
C GLY A 526 14.58 -1.54 -25.92
N HIS A 527 15.01 -1.17 -27.11
CA HIS A 527 15.95 -0.05 -27.37
C HIS A 527 15.50 1.29 -26.77
N GLU A 528 14.20 1.53 -26.67
CA GLU A 528 13.66 2.75 -26.07
C GLU A 528 13.96 2.88 -24.55
N ALA A 529 14.53 1.84 -23.93
CA ALA A 529 14.99 1.86 -22.54
C ALA A 529 16.49 2.17 -22.41
N GLN A 530 17.22 2.42 -23.51
CA GLN A 530 18.65 2.74 -23.46
C GLN A 530 18.91 4.04 -22.68
N LEU A 531 19.98 4.01 -21.88
CA LEU A 531 20.45 5.14 -21.11
C LEU A 531 21.90 5.45 -21.45
N GLU A 532 22.27 6.73 -21.45
CA GLU A 532 23.65 7.13 -21.68
C GLU A 532 24.53 6.80 -20.45
N GLY A 533 25.50 5.92 -20.66
CA GLY A 533 26.48 5.55 -19.63
C GLY A 533 25.97 4.63 -18.52
N VAL A 534 24.79 4.05 -18.69
CA VAL A 534 24.24 3.03 -17.78
C VAL A 534 23.65 1.91 -18.60
N GLU A 535 24.18 0.70 -18.43
CA GLU A 535 23.66 -0.47 -19.12
C GLU A 535 22.40 -0.96 -18.41
N VAL A 536 21.34 -1.18 -19.20
CA VAL A 536 20.04 -1.67 -18.73
C VAL A 536 19.85 -3.10 -19.18
N ALA A 537 19.51 -3.99 -18.26
CA ALA A 537 19.05 -5.33 -18.55
C ALA A 537 17.53 -5.37 -18.43
N GLY A 538 16.82 -5.82 -19.49
CA GLY A 538 15.37 -5.83 -19.47
C GLY A 538 14.75 -6.83 -20.41
N LYS A 539 13.45 -7.05 -20.27
CA LYS A 539 12.64 -7.86 -21.15
C LYS A 539 11.33 -7.17 -21.48
N THR A 540 11.02 -7.04 -22.75
CA THR A 540 9.72 -6.55 -23.22
C THR A 540 8.69 -7.66 -23.22
N GLY A 541 7.44 -7.32 -22.97
CA GLY A 541 6.30 -8.21 -23.08
C GLY A 541 5.10 -7.52 -23.72
N THR A 542 4.29 -8.28 -24.42
CA THR A 542 3.00 -7.84 -24.95
C THR A 542 2.05 -9.01 -24.77
N ALA A 543 0.98 -8.80 -24.02
CA ALA A 543 0.04 -9.87 -23.70
C ALA A 543 -1.39 -9.44 -24.00
N GLN A 544 -2.15 -10.33 -24.58
CA GLN A 544 -3.59 -10.15 -24.80
C GLN A 544 -4.35 -10.69 -23.60
N TRP A 545 -5.41 -9.98 -23.17
CA TRP A 545 -6.23 -10.38 -22.04
C TRP A 545 -7.67 -9.84 -22.15
N GLY A 546 -8.55 -10.42 -21.34
CA GLY A 546 -9.97 -10.11 -21.37
C GLY A 546 -10.77 -10.98 -22.33
N PRO A 547 -12.10 -10.84 -22.36
CA PRO A 547 -12.95 -11.62 -23.24
C PRO A 547 -12.74 -11.21 -24.70
N LYS A 548 -12.86 -12.17 -25.64
CA LYS A 548 -12.58 -11.99 -27.09
C LYS A 548 -13.27 -10.77 -27.72
N ASN A 549 -14.46 -10.40 -27.25
CA ASN A 549 -15.20 -9.23 -27.75
C ASN A 549 -14.78 -7.89 -27.11
N LYS A 550 -13.93 -7.92 -26.09
CA LYS A 550 -13.39 -6.75 -25.37
C LYS A 550 -11.90 -6.96 -25.05
N GLU A 551 -11.19 -7.59 -25.99
CA GLU A 551 -9.77 -7.88 -25.82
C GLU A 551 -8.96 -6.61 -25.65
N ARG A 552 -8.06 -6.62 -24.68
CA ARG A 552 -7.10 -5.56 -24.36
C ARG A 552 -5.69 -6.10 -24.50
N THR A 553 -4.73 -5.20 -24.58
CA THR A 553 -3.31 -5.54 -24.60
C THR A 553 -2.63 -4.95 -23.38
N ALA A 554 -1.85 -5.75 -22.66
CA ALA A 554 -0.93 -5.30 -21.63
C ALA A 554 0.48 -5.22 -22.22
N ALA A 555 1.08 -4.03 -22.21
CA ALA A 555 2.45 -3.80 -22.63
C ALA A 555 3.37 -3.78 -21.43
N TRP A 556 4.36 -4.68 -21.37
CA TRP A 556 5.26 -4.84 -20.25
C TRP A 556 6.71 -4.48 -20.61
N PHE A 557 7.41 -3.93 -19.63
CA PHE A 557 8.87 -3.88 -19.61
C PHE A 557 9.35 -4.12 -18.17
N ALA A 558 10.18 -5.14 -17.98
CA ALA A 558 10.67 -5.52 -16.66
C ALA A 558 12.16 -5.87 -16.74
N GLY A 559 12.91 -5.55 -15.68
CA GLY A 559 14.36 -5.76 -15.67
C GLY A 559 15.02 -5.09 -14.48
N PHE A 560 16.29 -4.72 -14.65
CA PHE A 560 17.10 -4.08 -13.62
C PHE A 560 18.20 -3.21 -14.21
N LEU A 561 18.73 -2.31 -13.41
CA LEU A 561 19.86 -1.44 -13.77
C LEU A 561 20.62 -0.95 -12.54
N PRO A 562 21.93 -0.55 -12.68
CA PRO A 562 22.82 -0.90 -13.79
C PRO A 562 22.93 -2.43 -13.94
N ALA A 563 23.25 -2.92 -15.15
CA ALA A 563 23.31 -4.37 -15.38
C ALA A 563 24.47 -5.07 -14.67
N ASP A 564 25.59 -4.37 -14.48
CA ASP A 564 26.80 -4.84 -13.80
C ASP A 564 26.67 -4.81 -12.27
N GLU A 565 26.12 -3.73 -11.71
CA GLU A 565 25.91 -3.54 -10.27
C GLU A 565 24.46 -3.10 -10.00
N PRO A 566 23.50 -4.04 -9.99
CA PRO A 566 22.09 -3.71 -9.92
C PRO A 566 21.69 -2.96 -8.64
N LYS A 567 21.10 -1.77 -8.82
CA LYS A 567 20.57 -0.92 -7.74
C LYS A 567 19.05 -0.82 -7.78
N TYR A 568 18.47 -1.07 -8.93
CA TYR A 568 17.04 -0.97 -9.16
C TYR A 568 16.56 -2.13 -10.01
N ALA A 569 15.64 -2.91 -9.49
CA ALA A 569 14.84 -3.85 -10.26
C ALA A 569 13.45 -3.25 -10.48
N PHE A 570 12.89 -3.41 -11.66
CA PHE A 570 11.66 -2.73 -12.03
C PHE A 570 10.70 -3.59 -12.84
N ALA A 571 9.42 -3.23 -12.79
CA ALA A 571 8.40 -3.67 -13.71
C ALA A 571 7.47 -2.50 -14.06
N ALA A 572 7.26 -2.27 -15.34
CA ALA A 572 6.30 -1.33 -15.87
C ALA A 572 5.25 -2.08 -16.69
N VAL A 573 3.98 -1.78 -16.49
CA VAL A 573 2.87 -2.28 -17.30
C VAL A 573 1.97 -1.13 -17.73
N TYR A 574 1.61 -1.12 -19.00
CA TYR A 574 0.56 -0.28 -19.56
C TYR A 574 -0.65 -1.15 -19.91
N GLU A 575 -1.80 -0.81 -19.34
CA GLU A 575 -3.08 -1.45 -19.64
C GLU A 575 -3.76 -0.70 -20.79
N GLY A 576 -3.68 -1.25 -22.00
CA GLY A 576 -4.26 -0.66 -23.21
C GLY A 576 -5.79 -0.63 -23.19
N ASP A 577 -6.36 0.25 -23.99
CA ASP A 577 -7.80 0.25 -24.27
C ASP A 577 -8.22 -0.96 -25.12
N VAL A 578 -9.52 -1.24 -25.14
CA VAL A 578 -10.07 -2.30 -26.00
C VAL A 578 -9.69 -2.04 -27.46
N GLY A 579 -9.05 -3.03 -28.08
CA GLY A 579 -8.60 -2.94 -29.49
C GLY A 579 -7.36 -2.08 -29.73
N SER A 580 -6.75 -1.50 -28.69
CA SER A 580 -5.49 -0.76 -28.83
C SER A 580 -4.32 -1.70 -29.09
N LYS A 581 -3.40 -1.27 -29.98
CA LYS A 581 -2.15 -1.97 -30.27
C LYS A 581 -1.01 -1.29 -29.52
N VAL A 582 -0.74 -1.76 -28.31
CA VAL A 582 0.38 -1.29 -27.47
C VAL A 582 1.44 -2.37 -27.37
N HIS A 583 2.72 -1.98 -27.31
CA HIS A 583 3.85 -2.91 -27.28
C HIS A 583 4.82 -2.54 -26.16
N GLY A 584 5.40 -3.54 -25.49
CA GLY A 584 6.32 -3.33 -24.38
C GLY A 584 7.50 -2.42 -24.74
N GLY A 585 8.12 -2.65 -25.89
CA GLY A 585 9.29 -1.88 -26.32
C GLY A 585 9.03 -0.41 -26.60
N THR A 586 7.86 -0.06 -27.15
CA THR A 586 7.52 1.32 -27.56
C THR A 586 6.61 2.05 -26.58
N THR A 587 6.05 1.36 -25.58
CA THR A 587 5.12 1.96 -24.62
C THR A 587 5.66 1.88 -23.19
N ALA A 588 6.05 0.69 -22.71
CA ALA A 588 6.50 0.50 -21.33
C ALA A 588 8.00 0.80 -21.13
N ALA A 589 8.85 0.45 -22.09
CA ALA A 589 10.30 0.71 -22.02
C ALA A 589 10.64 2.20 -21.89
N PRO A 590 10.01 3.12 -22.69
CA PRO A 590 10.28 4.56 -22.54
C PRO A 590 9.89 5.13 -21.18
N MET A 591 8.93 4.54 -20.44
CA MET A 591 8.58 5.00 -19.10
C MET A 591 9.74 4.81 -18.12
N ILE A 592 10.44 3.68 -18.25
CA ILE A 592 11.62 3.38 -17.42
C ILE A 592 12.79 4.29 -17.81
N ALA A 593 13.01 4.51 -19.12
CA ALA A 593 14.01 5.45 -19.58
C ALA A 593 13.80 6.85 -18.99
N ASP A 594 12.58 7.39 -19.05
CA ASP A 594 12.23 8.72 -18.52
C ASP A 594 12.59 8.87 -17.03
N ILE A 595 12.31 7.84 -16.22
CA ILE A 595 12.62 7.84 -14.78
C ILE A 595 14.14 7.90 -14.56
N PHE A 596 14.87 6.98 -15.18
CA PHE A 596 16.29 6.80 -14.88
C PHE A 596 17.20 7.80 -15.59
N GLN A 597 16.78 8.39 -16.71
CA GLN A 597 17.44 9.56 -17.28
C GLN A 597 17.48 10.71 -16.26
N GLU A 598 16.37 10.97 -15.56
CA GLU A 598 16.32 12.02 -14.54
C GLU A 598 17.16 11.68 -13.29
N ILE A 599 17.23 10.41 -12.90
CA ILE A 599 18.04 9.95 -11.78
C ILE A 599 19.54 10.11 -12.10
N TYR A 600 19.98 9.66 -13.27
CA TYR A 600 21.40 9.65 -13.64
C TYR A 600 21.91 11.00 -14.19
N LYS A 601 21.06 11.87 -14.73
CA LYS A 601 21.43 13.26 -15.05
C LYS A 601 21.90 14.04 -13.81
N GLY A 602 21.25 13.82 -12.67
CA GLY A 602 21.63 14.44 -11.40
C GLY A 602 22.99 13.94 -10.85
N SER A 603 23.39 12.71 -11.18
CA SER A 603 24.65 12.11 -10.72
C SER A 603 25.88 12.72 -11.40
N LYS A 604 25.78 13.14 -12.67
CA LYS A 604 26.89 13.79 -13.39
C LYS A 604 27.27 15.17 -12.82
N THR A 605 26.36 15.83 -12.09
CA THR A 605 26.62 17.13 -11.44
C THR A 605 27.17 17.00 -10.03
N SER A 606 27.07 15.86 -9.36
CA SER A 606 27.53 15.67 -7.98
C SER A 606 28.98 15.16 -7.88
N ASN A 607 29.63 14.78 -8.99
CA ASN A 607 31.03 14.36 -9.00
C ASN A 607 32.06 15.54 -8.91
N ARG A 608 31.62 16.77 -8.59
CA ARG A 608 32.45 17.84 -8.08
C ARG A 608 32.24 17.97 -6.57
N GLY A 609 32.96 17.13 -5.84
CA GLY A 609 33.42 17.37 -4.48
C GLY A 609 32.37 17.48 -3.39
N VAL A 610 31.71 16.36 -3.00
CA VAL A 610 31.28 16.16 -1.60
C VAL A 610 31.56 14.69 -1.27
N ARG A 611 32.57 14.46 -0.45
CA ARG A 611 32.74 13.16 0.23
C ARG A 611 31.56 13.02 1.19
N GLU A 612 30.74 12.00 0.99
CA GLU A 612 29.79 11.57 2.01
C GLU A 612 30.54 11.23 3.31
N PRO A 613 30.03 11.65 4.48
CA PRO A 613 30.58 11.20 5.74
C PRO A 613 30.18 9.73 5.92
N THR A 614 31.15 8.85 5.77
CA THR A 614 31.04 7.45 6.17
C THR A 614 30.76 7.42 7.68
N GLN A 615 29.53 7.20 8.07
CA GLN A 615 29.21 6.83 9.47
C GLN A 615 29.77 5.43 9.73
N GLN A 616 30.96 5.40 10.28
CA GLN A 616 31.50 4.20 10.92
C GLN A 616 30.61 3.86 12.10
N ILE A 617 29.82 2.79 11.95
CA ILE A 617 29.20 2.10 13.08
C ILE A 617 30.35 1.54 13.91
N ARG A 618 30.68 2.21 15.02
CA ARG A 618 31.57 1.66 16.05
C ARG A 618 30.88 0.41 16.62
N ARG A 619 31.40 -0.75 16.31
CA ARG A 619 31.13 -1.96 17.07
C ARG A 619 31.64 -1.73 18.49
N ALA A 620 30.74 -1.82 19.46
CA ALA A 620 31.12 -1.91 20.87
C ALA A 620 31.99 -3.18 21.04
N GLN A 621 33.20 -3.01 21.52
CA GLN A 621 34.04 -4.11 21.97
C GLN A 621 33.48 -4.65 23.30
N PRO A 622 33.59 -5.97 23.58
CA PRO A 622 33.23 -6.52 24.85
C PRO A 622 34.16 -5.94 25.93
N VAL A 623 33.59 -5.55 27.04
CA VAL A 623 34.34 -5.22 28.27
C VAL A 623 34.88 -6.54 28.82
N GLU A 624 36.21 -6.70 28.85
CA GLU A 624 36.87 -7.71 29.64
C GLU A 624 36.68 -7.34 31.12
N GLU A 625 36.03 -8.20 31.88
CA GLU A 625 36.05 -8.16 33.34
C GLU A 625 37.48 -8.49 33.80
N ASP A 626 38.12 -7.52 34.45
CA ASP A 626 39.40 -7.72 35.14
C ASP A 626 39.10 -8.22 36.56
N ASP A 627 39.34 -9.53 36.75
CA ASP A 627 39.39 -10.18 38.06
C ASP A 627 40.76 -9.87 38.69
N SER A 628 40.82 -8.89 39.60
CA SER A 628 41.90 -8.86 40.59
C SER A 628 41.54 -7.99 41.80
N ASP A 629 41.42 -8.71 42.95
CA ASP A 629 41.47 -8.37 44.38
C ASP A 629 40.21 -7.74 44.97
#